data_f45bbeb25d0cdabfd2cd7b4036b0973a
#
_entry.id   f45bbeb25d0cdabfd2cd7b4036b0973a
#
_cell.length_a   1.000
_cell.length_b   1.000
_cell.length_c   1.000
_cell.angle_alpha   90.00
_cell.angle_beta   90.00
_cell.angle_gamma   90.00
#
_symmetry.space_group_name_H-M   'P 1'
#
loop_
_entity.id
_entity.type
_entity.pdbx_description
1 polymer ?
#
loop_
_entity_poly.entity_id
_entity_poly.type
_entity_poly.pdbx_seq_one_letter_code
_entity_poly.pdbx_strand_id
1 'polypeptide(L)'
;MYSLFQEPWWLEAVAPNDWGRIEIKKNGALVATLPYVICKKYGIRMITMPPLTQTLGPWFQIRKQKNTTILSEQKELMTELIEKLPTHDYFLQNFHSSITNWLPFYWKGFKQTTRYSYILTDLSDLDKIWNNTSSKIKTHIRKARDRYHLK
;
A
#
# COMPACT_ATOMS: atom_id res chain seq x y z
N MET A 1 2.60 10.06 -1.25
CA MET A 1 3.49 9.76 -0.12
C MET A 1 4.01 8.35 -0.32
N TYR A 2 5.30 8.13 -0.27
CA TYR A 2 5.91 6.80 -0.30
C TYR A 2 5.66 6.13 1.05
N SER A 3 5.08 4.96 1.05
CA SER A 3 4.78 4.24 2.30
C SER A 3 5.99 3.42 2.76
N LEU A 4 6.19 3.29 4.07
CA LEU A 4 7.16 2.35 4.66
C LEU A 4 7.09 0.96 4.02
N PHE A 5 5.87 0.49 3.76
CA PHE A 5 5.61 -0.84 3.21
C PHE A 5 6.07 -1.01 1.74
N GLN A 6 6.43 0.07 1.06
CA GLN A 6 6.93 0.06 -0.32
C GLN A 6 8.47 0.10 -0.39
N GLU A 7 9.13 0.23 0.78
CA GLU A 7 10.59 0.24 0.86
C GLU A 7 11.18 -1.14 0.55
N PRO A 8 12.26 -1.22 -0.24
CA PRO A 8 12.90 -2.49 -0.59
C PRO A 8 13.30 -3.33 0.62
N TRP A 9 13.85 -2.70 1.66
CA TRP A 9 14.27 -3.40 2.86
C TRP A 9 13.10 -4.02 3.62
N TRP A 10 11.91 -3.36 3.60
CA TRP A 10 10.71 -3.93 4.19
C TRP A 10 10.26 -5.16 3.43
N LEU A 11 10.16 -5.04 2.10
CA LEU A 11 9.73 -6.15 1.23
C LEU A 11 10.67 -7.33 1.31
N GLU A 12 11.97 -7.10 1.37
CA GLU A 12 12.97 -8.15 1.57
C GLU A 12 12.82 -8.85 2.94
N ALA A 13 12.46 -8.09 3.98
CA ALA A 13 12.26 -8.66 5.32
C ALA A 13 11.00 -9.53 5.43
N VAL A 14 9.90 -9.17 4.72
CA VAL A 14 8.60 -9.87 4.86
C VAL A 14 8.33 -10.89 3.76
N ALA A 15 9.04 -10.81 2.63
CA ALA A 15 8.88 -11.70 1.49
C ALA A 15 10.22 -11.90 0.76
N PRO A 16 11.25 -12.45 1.42
CA PRO A 16 12.59 -12.58 0.84
C PRO A 16 12.53 -13.41 -0.45
N ASN A 17 13.15 -12.88 -1.51
CA ASN A 17 13.20 -13.46 -2.87
C ASN A 17 11.86 -13.56 -3.63
N ASP A 18 10.73 -13.23 -3.01
CA ASP A 18 9.40 -13.36 -3.63
C ASP A 18 8.80 -12.00 -4.02
N TRP A 19 9.51 -10.91 -3.83
CA TRP A 19 9.04 -9.57 -4.18
C TRP A 19 9.73 -9.00 -5.42
N GLY A 20 9.03 -8.08 -6.07
CA GLY A 20 9.58 -7.27 -7.14
C GLY A 20 8.95 -5.88 -7.14
N ARG A 21 9.50 -5.00 -7.98
CA ARG A 21 9.00 -3.65 -8.14
C ARG A 21 9.07 -3.23 -9.59
N ILE A 22 7.93 -2.86 -10.15
CA ILE A 22 7.87 -2.22 -11.46
C ILE A 22 8.20 -0.75 -11.26
N GLU A 23 9.06 -0.21 -12.12
CA GLU A 23 9.45 1.20 -12.11
C GLU A 23 9.22 1.81 -13.48
N ILE A 24 8.66 3.02 -13.48
CA ILE A 24 8.58 3.86 -14.67
C ILE A 24 9.47 5.08 -14.43
N LYS A 25 10.38 5.32 -15.37
CA LYS A 25 11.30 6.47 -15.35
C LYS A 25 11.02 7.34 -16.57
N LYS A 26 10.93 8.65 -16.36
CA LYS A 26 10.87 9.66 -17.42
C LYS A 26 12.09 10.58 -17.28
N ASN A 27 12.88 10.72 -18.34
CA ASN A 27 14.13 11.52 -18.32
C ASN A 27 15.09 11.12 -17.17
N GLY A 28 15.20 9.83 -16.89
CA GLY A 28 16.06 9.29 -15.83
C GLY A 28 15.48 9.39 -14.41
N ALA A 29 14.41 10.15 -14.19
CA ALA A 29 13.76 10.29 -12.89
C ALA A 29 12.65 9.25 -12.70
N LEU A 30 12.57 8.65 -11.51
CA LEU A 30 11.50 7.74 -11.13
C LEU A 30 10.20 8.51 -10.98
N VAL A 31 9.16 8.15 -11.75
CA VAL A 31 7.86 8.84 -11.75
C VAL A 31 6.72 7.97 -11.24
N ALA A 32 6.84 6.66 -11.32
CA ALA A 32 5.85 5.74 -10.74
C ALA A 32 6.49 4.41 -10.37
N THR A 33 5.93 3.75 -9.35
CA THR A 33 6.29 2.38 -8.95
C THR A 33 5.06 1.57 -8.60
N LEU A 34 5.19 0.25 -8.75
CA LEU A 34 4.23 -0.72 -8.25
C LEU A 34 5.00 -1.93 -7.69
N PRO A 35 5.19 -2.01 -6.37
CA PRO A 35 5.75 -3.18 -5.75
C PRO A 35 4.75 -4.33 -5.75
N TYR A 36 5.24 -5.55 -5.83
CA TYR A 36 4.42 -6.75 -5.77
C TYR A 36 5.17 -7.87 -5.05
N VAL A 37 4.41 -8.78 -4.46
CA VAL A 37 4.90 -10.06 -3.97
C VAL A 37 4.18 -11.15 -4.72
N ILE A 38 4.93 -12.04 -5.33
CA ILE A 38 4.40 -13.15 -6.12
C ILE A 38 4.72 -14.47 -5.42
N CYS A 39 3.70 -15.30 -5.26
CA CYS A 39 3.87 -16.66 -4.75
C CYS A 39 3.20 -17.66 -5.69
N LYS A 40 3.70 -18.89 -5.68
CA LYS A 40 3.11 -19.98 -6.44
C LYS A 40 2.57 -21.03 -5.47
N LYS A 41 1.28 -21.31 -5.56
CA LYS A 41 0.63 -22.35 -4.74
C LYS A 41 -0.33 -23.17 -5.59
N TYR A 42 -0.20 -24.48 -5.54
CA TYR A 42 -0.99 -25.42 -6.35
C TYR A 42 -0.99 -25.12 -7.87
N GLY A 43 0.13 -24.67 -8.40
CA GLY A 43 0.28 -24.32 -9.81
C GLY A 43 -0.22 -22.90 -10.15
N ILE A 44 -0.93 -22.22 -9.26
CA ILE A 44 -1.48 -20.87 -9.43
C ILE A 44 -0.43 -19.84 -9.02
N ARG A 45 -0.19 -18.85 -9.87
CA ARG A 45 0.67 -17.69 -9.56
C ARG A 45 -0.19 -16.57 -9.01
N MET A 46 0.13 -16.12 -7.81
CA MET A 46 -0.66 -15.12 -7.11
C MET A 46 0.21 -13.92 -6.74
N ILE A 47 -0.26 -12.73 -7.09
CA ILE A 47 0.24 -11.48 -6.53
C ILE A 47 -0.63 -11.15 -5.33
N THR A 48 -0.03 -11.12 -4.13
CA THR A 48 -0.76 -10.95 -2.87
C THR A 48 -0.07 -9.98 -1.93
N MET A 49 -0.73 -9.69 -0.81
CA MET A 49 -0.12 -8.90 0.26
C MET A 49 0.85 -9.76 1.05
N PRO A 50 2.08 -9.28 1.30
CA PRO A 50 2.99 -9.96 2.22
C PRO A 50 2.51 -9.83 3.66
N PRO A 51 3.02 -10.68 4.58
CA PRO A 51 2.75 -10.55 6.01
C PRO A 51 3.09 -9.15 6.54
N LEU A 52 2.43 -8.74 7.62
CA LEU A 52 2.68 -7.48 8.35
C LEU A 52 2.61 -6.20 7.51
N THR A 53 2.12 -6.27 6.27
CA THR A 53 2.05 -5.16 5.33
C THR A 53 0.61 -4.68 5.19
N GLN A 54 0.34 -3.46 5.63
CA GLN A 54 -1.02 -2.91 5.63
C GLN A 54 -1.44 -2.47 4.24
N THR A 55 -0.57 -1.79 3.51
CA THR A 55 -0.85 -1.23 2.18
C THR A 55 0.33 -1.42 1.24
N LEU A 56 0.02 -1.67 -0.01
CA LEU A 56 0.92 -1.58 -1.17
C LEU A 56 0.26 -0.71 -2.24
N GLY A 57 0.37 -1.14 -3.49
CA GLY A 57 -0.24 -0.47 -4.63
C GLY A 57 0.70 0.53 -5.29
N PRO A 58 0.21 1.26 -6.30
CA PRO A 58 1.02 2.18 -7.05
C PRO A 58 1.43 3.40 -6.23
N TRP A 59 2.60 3.93 -6.54
CA TRP A 59 3.05 5.25 -6.11
C TRP A 59 3.36 6.10 -7.34
N PHE A 60 3.05 7.39 -7.25
CA PHE A 60 3.31 8.37 -8.29
C PHE A 60 4.04 9.58 -7.72
N GLN A 61 5.02 10.08 -8.46
CA GLN A 61 5.63 11.37 -8.19
C GLN A 61 4.64 12.46 -8.59
N ILE A 62 4.02 13.11 -7.60
CA ILE A 62 3.07 14.21 -7.84
C ILE A 62 3.87 15.47 -8.12
N ARG A 63 3.64 16.09 -9.30
CA ARG A 63 4.14 17.41 -9.65
C ARG A 63 3.02 18.44 -9.44
N LYS A 64 3.39 19.69 -9.14
CA LYS A 64 2.42 20.79 -9.08
C LYS A 64 1.91 21.12 -10.49
N GLN A 65 0.73 20.65 -10.81
CA GLN A 65 0.05 20.84 -12.11
C GLN A 65 -1.45 20.99 -11.89
N LYS A 66 -2.21 21.27 -12.97
CA LYS A 66 -3.67 21.25 -12.93
C LYS A 66 -4.18 19.85 -12.61
N ASN A 67 -5.23 19.75 -11.79
CA ASN A 67 -5.79 18.45 -11.35
C ASN A 67 -6.15 17.52 -12.53
N THR A 68 -6.66 18.06 -13.62
CA THR A 68 -7.01 17.29 -14.82
C THR A 68 -5.77 16.63 -15.45
N THR A 69 -4.65 17.35 -15.52
CA THR A 69 -3.37 16.84 -16.05
C THR A 69 -2.80 15.76 -15.13
N ILE A 70 -2.84 15.98 -13.81
CA ILE A 70 -2.41 14.99 -12.82
C ILE A 70 -3.21 13.69 -12.97
N LEU A 71 -4.53 13.78 -13.07
CA LEU A 71 -5.39 12.60 -13.22
C LEU A 71 -5.15 11.85 -14.53
N SER A 72 -4.90 12.56 -15.63
CA SER A 72 -4.57 11.93 -16.92
C SER A 72 -3.21 11.22 -16.86
N GLU A 73 -2.19 11.89 -16.34
CA GLU A 73 -0.86 11.30 -16.20
C GLU A 73 -0.87 10.08 -15.26
N GLN A 74 -1.60 10.14 -14.15
CA GLN A 74 -1.76 9.00 -13.25
C GLN A 74 -2.42 7.80 -13.94
N LYS A 75 -3.45 8.04 -14.78
CA LYS A 75 -4.10 6.96 -15.53
C LYS A 75 -3.15 6.29 -16.53
N GLU A 76 -2.37 7.08 -17.25
CA GLU A 76 -1.38 6.56 -18.19
C GLU A 76 -0.31 5.74 -17.48
N LEU A 77 0.30 6.30 -16.43
CA LEU A 77 1.32 5.61 -15.64
C LEU A 77 0.78 4.33 -14.98
N MET A 78 -0.44 4.38 -14.45
CA MET A 78 -1.09 3.22 -13.84
C MET A 78 -1.33 2.11 -14.87
N THR A 79 -1.78 2.45 -16.07
CA THR A 79 -1.96 1.50 -17.18
C THR A 79 -0.63 0.84 -17.53
N GLU A 80 0.43 1.62 -17.68
CA GLU A 80 1.77 1.10 -17.97
C GLU A 80 2.30 0.19 -16.84
N LEU A 81 2.06 0.54 -15.57
CA LEU A 81 2.42 -0.31 -14.43
C LEU A 81 1.69 -1.66 -14.47
N ILE A 82 0.39 -1.66 -14.77
CA ILE A 82 -0.41 -2.89 -14.86
C ILE A 82 0.09 -3.78 -15.99
N GLU A 83 0.42 -3.22 -17.15
CA GLU A 83 0.90 -3.95 -18.31
C GLU A 83 2.27 -4.60 -18.11
N LYS A 84 3.07 -4.05 -17.21
CA LYS A 84 4.38 -4.60 -16.80
C LYS A 84 4.32 -5.61 -15.66
N LEU A 85 3.13 -5.86 -15.07
CA LEU A 85 2.99 -6.88 -14.03
C LEU A 85 3.42 -8.26 -14.58
N PRO A 86 4.12 -9.06 -13.77
CA PRO A 86 4.42 -10.44 -14.16
C PRO A 86 3.12 -11.22 -14.36
N THR A 87 3.17 -12.24 -15.23
CA THR A 87 2.01 -13.10 -15.48
C THR A 87 1.53 -13.71 -14.18
N HIS A 88 0.25 -13.54 -13.87
CA HIS A 88 -0.41 -14.01 -12.65
C HIS A 88 -1.83 -14.46 -12.96
N ASP A 89 -2.34 -15.37 -12.13
CA ASP A 89 -3.69 -15.89 -12.20
C ASP A 89 -4.62 -15.21 -11.19
N TYR A 90 -4.02 -14.64 -10.13
CA TYR A 90 -4.74 -13.94 -9.07
C TYR A 90 -3.99 -12.70 -8.63
N PHE A 91 -4.71 -11.61 -8.36
CA PHE A 91 -4.17 -10.35 -7.87
C PHE A 91 -4.97 -9.84 -6.68
N LEU A 92 -4.28 -9.56 -5.58
CA LEU A 92 -4.86 -8.92 -4.40
C LEU A 92 -3.85 -7.94 -3.80
N GLN A 93 -4.18 -6.65 -3.82
CA GLN A 93 -3.41 -5.63 -3.10
C GLN A 93 -4.33 -4.64 -2.40
N ASN A 94 -3.95 -4.25 -1.19
CA ASN A 94 -4.57 -3.13 -0.48
C ASN A 94 -3.84 -1.85 -0.85
N PHE A 95 -4.49 -0.94 -1.54
CA PHE A 95 -3.86 0.33 -1.92
C PHE A 95 -3.83 1.31 -0.75
N HIS A 96 -2.80 2.15 -0.72
CA HIS A 96 -2.74 3.26 0.21
C HIS A 96 -3.92 4.22 -0.02
N SER A 97 -4.45 4.81 1.04
CA SER A 97 -5.64 5.70 0.98
C SER A 97 -5.48 6.92 0.07
N SER A 98 -4.24 7.31 -0.27
CA SER A 98 -3.98 8.37 -1.24
C SER A 98 -4.29 7.99 -2.70
N ILE A 99 -4.48 6.70 -2.99
CA ILE A 99 -4.85 6.22 -4.32
C ILE A 99 -6.37 6.21 -4.42
N THR A 100 -6.93 7.31 -4.86
CA THR A 100 -8.37 7.50 -5.01
C THR A 100 -8.90 7.15 -6.39
N ASN A 101 -8.02 7.09 -7.39
CA ASN A 101 -8.37 6.72 -8.76
C ASN A 101 -7.75 5.36 -9.11
N TRP A 102 -8.59 4.35 -9.28
CA TRP A 102 -8.19 3.00 -9.65
C TRP A 102 -8.75 2.57 -11.03
N LEU A 103 -9.26 3.54 -11.79
CA LEU A 103 -9.99 3.32 -13.04
C LEU A 103 -9.21 2.44 -14.05
N PRO A 104 -7.88 2.57 -14.23
CA PRO A 104 -7.13 1.68 -15.11
C PRO A 104 -7.17 0.21 -14.71
N PHE A 105 -7.21 -0.11 -13.42
CA PHE A 105 -7.44 -1.48 -12.95
C PHE A 105 -8.83 -1.98 -13.32
N TYR A 106 -9.87 -1.15 -13.16
CA TYR A 106 -11.22 -1.48 -13.57
C TYR A 106 -11.30 -1.79 -15.08
N TRP A 107 -10.68 -0.97 -15.92
CA TRP A 107 -10.66 -1.20 -17.37
C TRP A 107 -9.96 -2.50 -17.78
N LYS A 108 -9.02 -2.98 -16.97
CA LYS A 108 -8.33 -4.26 -17.16
C LYS A 108 -9.05 -5.43 -16.48
N GLY A 109 -10.26 -5.24 -15.98
CA GLY A 109 -11.13 -6.29 -15.43
C GLY A 109 -10.91 -6.60 -13.95
N PHE A 110 -10.12 -5.81 -13.22
CA PHE A 110 -9.96 -5.98 -11.78
C PHE A 110 -11.24 -5.55 -11.05
N LYS A 111 -11.45 -6.12 -9.86
CA LYS A 111 -12.55 -5.75 -8.96
C LYS A 111 -11.99 -5.05 -7.73
N GLN A 112 -12.78 -4.14 -7.15
CA GLN A 112 -12.44 -3.43 -5.92
C GLN A 112 -13.38 -3.81 -4.78
N THR A 113 -12.80 -3.89 -3.57
CA THR A 113 -13.54 -3.83 -2.31
C THR A 113 -13.02 -2.67 -1.48
N THR A 114 -13.86 -2.06 -0.66
CA THR A 114 -13.47 -0.94 0.20
C THR A 114 -13.17 -1.44 1.61
N ARG A 115 -12.05 -1.00 2.16
CA ARG A 115 -11.68 -1.20 3.56
C ARG A 115 -11.56 0.16 4.24
N TYR A 116 -11.97 0.23 5.49
CA TYR A 116 -11.87 1.44 6.30
C TYR A 116 -10.76 1.28 7.33
N SER A 117 -10.02 2.36 7.58
CA SER A 117 -9.03 2.45 8.64
C SER A 117 -9.18 3.75 9.40
N TYR A 118 -8.77 3.76 10.65
CA TYR A 118 -8.74 4.97 11.47
C TYR A 118 -7.35 5.59 11.42
N ILE A 119 -7.30 6.90 11.29
CA ILE A 119 -6.04 7.66 11.27
C ILE A 119 -6.06 8.61 12.47
N LEU A 120 -5.02 8.56 13.28
CA LEU A 120 -4.73 9.57 14.29
C LEU A 120 -3.94 10.67 13.60
N THR A 121 -4.60 11.78 13.28
CA THR A 121 -4.02 12.87 12.48
C THR A 121 -3.10 13.77 13.28
N ASP A 122 -3.25 13.80 14.59
CA ASP A 122 -2.47 14.63 15.49
C ASP A 122 -2.07 13.80 16.73
N LEU A 123 -0.77 13.69 16.96
CA LEU A 123 -0.17 12.98 18.08
C LEU A 123 0.48 13.93 19.09
N SER A 124 0.28 15.25 18.97
CA SER A 124 0.89 16.26 19.83
C SER A 124 0.34 16.22 21.27
N ASP A 125 -0.92 15.80 21.44
CA ASP A 125 -1.59 15.69 22.74
C ASP A 125 -2.00 14.22 23.00
N LEU A 126 -1.11 13.48 23.65
CA LEU A 126 -1.32 12.07 23.97
C LEU A 126 -2.42 11.85 25.00
N ASP A 127 -2.63 12.77 25.92
CA ASP A 127 -3.69 12.68 26.93
C ASP A 127 -5.07 12.81 26.28
N LYS A 128 -5.22 13.71 25.33
CA LYS A 128 -6.44 13.83 24.54
C LYS A 128 -6.74 12.58 23.73
N ILE A 129 -5.71 12.00 23.08
CA ILE A 129 -5.85 10.74 22.35
C ILE A 129 -6.26 9.62 23.30
N TRP A 130 -5.57 9.51 24.43
CA TRP A 130 -5.88 8.50 25.44
C TRP A 130 -7.32 8.65 25.94
N ASN A 131 -7.75 9.86 26.27
CA ASN A 131 -9.11 10.13 26.78
C ASN A 131 -10.18 9.76 25.74
N ASN A 132 -9.93 9.99 24.46
CA ASN A 132 -10.84 9.65 23.36
C ASN A 132 -10.78 8.17 22.92
N THR A 133 -9.80 7.42 23.41
CA THR A 133 -9.67 5.98 23.08
C THR A 133 -10.74 5.19 23.84
N SER A 134 -11.36 4.21 23.16
CA SER A 134 -12.39 3.37 23.78
C SER A 134 -11.87 2.59 24.98
N SER A 135 -12.73 2.35 25.98
CA SER A 135 -12.39 1.61 27.20
C SER A 135 -11.85 0.21 26.92
N LYS A 136 -12.38 -0.46 25.90
CA LYS A 136 -11.91 -1.78 25.47
C LYS A 136 -10.45 -1.75 25.02
N ILE A 137 -10.08 -0.79 24.18
CA ILE A 137 -8.68 -0.65 23.71
C ILE A 137 -7.76 -0.28 24.89
N LYS A 138 -8.17 0.65 25.76
CA LYS A 138 -7.41 0.99 26.99
C LYS A 138 -7.13 -0.26 27.84
N THR A 139 -8.13 -1.12 28.00
CA THR A 139 -7.98 -2.38 28.74
C THR A 139 -6.98 -3.32 28.07
N HIS A 140 -7.03 -3.45 26.74
CA HIS A 140 -6.07 -4.28 26.01
C HIS A 140 -4.63 -3.74 26.12
N ILE A 141 -4.45 -2.43 26.03
CA ILE A 141 -3.13 -1.79 26.18
C ILE A 141 -2.57 -2.04 27.59
N ARG A 142 -3.38 -1.86 28.65
CA ARG A 142 -2.96 -2.13 30.03
C ARG A 142 -2.56 -3.59 30.20
N LYS A 143 -3.40 -4.52 29.77
CA LYS A 143 -3.08 -5.96 29.84
C LYS A 143 -1.80 -6.31 29.09
N ALA A 144 -1.57 -5.73 27.91
CA ALA A 144 -0.35 -5.96 27.15
C ALA A 144 0.89 -5.42 27.88
N ARG A 145 0.78 -4.19 28.46
CA ARG A 145 1.85 -3.60 29.28
C ARG A 145 2.20 -4.49 30.47
N ASP A 146 1.19 -4.91 31.24
CA ASP A 146 1.38 -5.71 32.44
C ASP A 146 1.95 -7.09 32.11
N ARG A 147 1.45 -7.73 31.05
CA ARG A 147 1.85 -9.09 30.66
C ARG A 147 3.23 -9.17 30.01
N TYR A 148 3.58 -8.18 29.19
CA TYR A 148 4.80 -8.20 28.39
C TYR A 148 5.84 -7.19 28.83
N HIS A 149 5.60 -6.49 29.96
CA HIS A 149 6.49 -5.46 30.53
C HIS A 149 6.92 -4.41 29.51
N LEU A 150 6.01 -4.04 28.59
CA LEU A 150 6.25 -3.01 27.60
C LEU A 150 6.35 -1.63 28.26
N LYS A 151 7.39 -0.89 27.90
CA LYS A 151 7.62 0.48 28.38
C LYS A 151 7.02 1.50 27.41
#